data_4d817e3a4f0a397ec243c58e0e12c421
#
_entry.id   4d817e3a4f0a397ec243c58e0e12c421
#
_cell.length_a   1.000
_cell.length_b   1.000
_cell.length_c   1.000
_cell.angle_alpha   90.00
_cell.angle_beta   90.00
_cell.angle_gamma   90.00
#
_symmetry.space_group_name_H-M   'P 1'
#
loop_
_entity.id
_entity.type
_entity.pdbx_description
1 polymer ?
#
loop_
_entity_poly.entity_id
_entity_poly.type
_entity_poly.pdbx_seq_one_letter_code
_entity_poly.pdbx_strand_id
1 'polypeptide(L)'
;MIELFSEEPMESSRVFQRSLAGDSFNILVAAGRLGTSTGYITLLGDDPFQTYLRNSFTDEGIDISQIKTIPGFNAAHFVATKDDGDREFVYYRSGSAPTYLTPDHIDENYLSSAKILHCSGIAQAISDSSRKTVLEAAKRANAKNITVSYDPNYRHQLWSFETAREAMEELLPFVDIFMPSLPADSEALFGTNNTNKIISESTARGIKIVVVKKGHLGSSIYHDGNTIDLDPYQREKVVDTTGAGDAFNGAFLHGIMNGMSHYEAACLANISAGMNITGRGALSGMAKGEVIYGLHKKYMEQMG
;
A
#
# COMPACT_ATOMS: atom_id res chain seq x y z
N MET A 1 5.61 -1.91 -10.52
CA MET A 1 6.88 -1.62 -11.25
C MET A 1 7.82 -2.82 -11.13
N ILE A 2 8.85 -2.85 -11.96
CA ILE A 2 9.91 -3.86 -11.90
C ILE A 2 10.88 -3.46 -10.80
N GLU A 3 11.23 -4.40 -9.94
CA GLU A 3 12.31 -4.26 -8.98
C GLU A 3 13.53 -5.06 -9.46
N LEU A 4 14.70 -4.43 -9.40
CA LEU A 4 15.99 -5.03 -9.70
C LEU A 4 16.85 -4.92 -8.44
N PHE A 5 17.03 -6.04 -7.74
CA PHE A 5 17.71 -6.11 -6.44
C PHE A 5 19.11 -6.71 -6.55
N SER A 6 20.07 -6.13 -5.84
CA SER A 6 21.40 -6.67 -5.62
C SER A 6 21.78 -6.75 -4.14
N GLU A 7 22.53 -7.77 -3.77
CA GLU A 7 23.17 -7.88 -2.45
C GLU A 7 24.48 -7.07 -2.34
N GLU A 8 25.03 -6.67 -3.48
CA GLU A 8 26.25 -5.87 -3.58
C GLU A 8 25.86 -4.39 -3.77
N PRO A 9 26.76 -3.44 -3.41
CA PRO A 9 26.55 -2.02 -3.67
C PRO A 9 26.25 -1.73 -5.14
N MET A 10 25.41 -0.71 -5.40
CA MET A 10 24.91 -0.38 -6.74
C MET A 10 26.02 -0.18 -7.76
N GLU A 11 27.12 0.47 -7.35
CA GLU A 11 28.24 0.84 -8.20
C GLU A 11 29.11 -0.36 -8.62
N SER A 12 29.13 -1.43 -7.84
CA SER A 12 29.97 -2.62 -8.07
C SER A 12 29.20 -3.83 -8.57
N SER A 13 27.87 -3.85 -8.35
CA SER A 13 27.04 -4.98 -8.71
C SER A 13 26.99 -5.25 -10.21
N ARG A 14 27.21 -6.52 -10.57
CA ARG A 14 27.09 -7.01 -11.95
C ARG A 14 25.82 -7.81 -12.19
N VAL A 15 25.12 -8.22 -11.14
CA VAL A 15 23.94 -9.07 -11.21
C VAL A 15 22.81 -8.49 -10.37
N PHE A 16 21.66 -8.32 -11.01
CA PHE A 16 20.43 -7.91 -10.33
C PHE A 16 19.38 -9.00 -10.49
N GLN A 17 18.74 -9.36 -9.40
CA GLN A 17 17.58 -10.25 -9.40
C GLN A 17 16.32 -9.44 -9.69
N ARG A 18 15.50 -9.89 -10.64
CA ARG A 18 14.25 -9.24 -10.99
C ARG A 18 13.12 -9.74 -10.11
N SER A 19 12.36 -8.81 -9.54
CA SER A 19 11.14 -9.04 -8.83
C SER A 19 10.08 -7.97 -9.16
N LEU A 20 8.99 -7.94 -8.43
CA LEU A 20 7.95 -6.92 -8.52
C LEU A 20 7.87 -6.16 -7.21
N ALA A 21 7.62 -4.87 -7.34
CA ALA A 21 7.25 -4.00 -6.24
C ALA A 21 6.28 -2.91 -6.71
N GLY A 22 5.65 -2.29 -5.75
CA GLY A 22 4.71 -1.18 -5.93
C GLY A 22 3.66 -1.26 -4.82
N ASP A 23 3.54 -0.20 -4.05
CA ASP A 23 2.67 -0.13 -2.88
C ASP A 23 1.24 -0.61 -3.15
N SER A 24 0.56 -0.02 -4.12
CA SER A 24 -0.81 -0.41 -4.47
C SER A 24 -0.90 -1.87 -4.93
N PHE A 25 0.08 -2.34 -5.72
CA PHE A 25 0.16 -3.75 -6.13
C PHE A 25 0.39 -4.68 -4.94
N ASN A 26 1.29 -4.33 -4.03
CA ASN A 26 1.59 -5.10 -2.83
C ASN A 26 0.34 -5.26 -1.94
N ILE A 27 -0.46 -4.19 -1.79
CA ILE A 27 -1.74 -4.22 -1.05
C ILE A 27 -2.74 -5.18 -1.69
N LEU A 28 -2.85 -5.15 -3.03
CA LEU A 28 -3.72 -6.07 -3.77
C LEU A 28 -3.29 -7.53 -3.58
N VAL A 29 -1.97 -7.81 -3.63
CA VAL A 29 -1.42 -9.15 -3.39
C VAL A 29 -1.72 -9.61 -1.96
N ALA A 30 -1.49 -8.73 -0.97
CA ALA A 30 -1.76 -9.08 0.44
C ALA A 30 -3.23 -9.44 0.66
N ALA A 31 -4.16 -8.63 0.16
CA ALA A 31 -5.59 -8.89 0.25
C ALA A 31 -6.01 -10.13 -0.57
N GLY A 32 -5.47 -10.28 -1.78
CA GLY A 32 -5.75 -11.40 -2.68
C GLY A 32 -5.32 -12.75 -2.11
N ARG A 33 -4.13 -12.81 -1.52
CA ARG A 33 -3.62 -14.03 -0.85
C ARG A 33 -4.44 -14.43 0.37
N LEU A 34 -5.22 -13.51 0.95
CA LEU A 34 -6.20 -13.76 2.01
C LEU A 34 -7.59 -14.14 1.48
N GLY A 35 -7.81 -14.11 0.15
CA GLY A 35 -9.06 -14.51 -0.49
C GLY A 35 -9.96 -13.37 -0.94
N THR A 36 -9.52 -12.11 -0.90
CA THR A 36 -10.25 -10.97 -1.48
C THR A 36 -10.11 -10.98 -3.00
N SER A 37 -11.22 -10.78 -3.73
CA SER A 37 -11.16 -10.46 -5.15
C SER A 37 -10.59 -9.04 -5.31
N THR A 38 -9.46 -8.95 -6.00
CA THR A 38 -8.72 -7.68 -6.18
C THR A 38 -8.61 -7.32 -7.65
N GLY A 39 -8.62 -6.02 -7.97
CA GLY A 39 -8.46 -5.53 -9.31
C GLY A 39 -7.61 -4.27 -9.35
N TYR A 40 -6.98 -4.00 -10.49
CA TYR A 40 -6.00 -2.94 -10.60
C TYR A 40 -6.28 -2.00 -11.78
N ILE A 41 -6.49 -0.72 -11.47
CA ILE A 41 -6.62 0.34 -12.49
C ILE A 41 -5.24 0.99 -12.64
N THR A 42 -4.57 0.75 -13.77
CA THR A 42 -3.25 1.33 -14.07
C THR A 42 -2.95 1.25 -15.57
N LEU A 43 -1.82 1.80 -15.98
CA LEU A 43 -1.29 1.69 -17.33
C LEU A 43 0.01 0.90 -17.34
N LEU A 44 0.24 0.13 -18.40
CA LEU A 44 1.52 -0.51 -18.72
C LEU A 44 2.04 0.03 -20.05
N GLY A 45 3.36 0.15 -20.13
CA GLY A 45 4.06 0.40 -21.40
C GLY A 45 4.10 -0.87 -22.27
N ASP A 46 4.28 -0.71 -23.58
CA ASP A 46 4.41 -1.78 -24.55
C ASP A 46 5.84 -2.32 -24.70
N ASP A 47 6.71 -2.01 -23.73
CA ASP A 47 8.07 -2.53 -23.68
C ASP A 47 8.13 -4.04 -23.38
N PRO A 48 9.30 -4.70 -23.52
CA PRO A 48 9.45 -6.15 -23.31
C PRO A 48 9.06 -6.65 -21.90
N PHE A 49 8.93 -5.77 -20.89
CA PHE A 49 8.51 -6.15 -19.56
C PHE A 49 7.00 -6.26 -19.38
N GLN A 50 6.20 -5.76 -20.33
CA GLN A 50 4.74 -5.79 -20.26
C GLN A 50 4.18 -7.19 -19.98
N THR A 51 4.66 -8.19 -20.74
CA THR A 51 4.19 -9.58 -20.60
C THR A 51 4.51 -10.13 -19.21
N TYR A 52 5.71 -9.87 -18.71
CA TYR A 52 6.10 -10.27 -17.35
C TYR A 52 5.19 -9.65 -16.28
N LEU A 53 4.90 -8.36 -16.38
CA LEU A 53 4.04 -7.66 -15.44
C LEU A 53 2.61 -8.20 -15.46
N ARG A 54 2.02 -8.39 -16.66
CA ARG A 54 0.67 -8.97 -16.81
C ARG A 54 0.57 -10.36 -16.22
N ASN A 55 1.51 -11.25 -16.59
CA ASN A 55 1.51 -12.61 -16.08
C ASN A 55 1.63 -12.63 -14.56
N SER A 56 2.55 -11.84 -14.00
CA SER A 56 2.72 -11.75 -12.54
C SER A 56 1.47 -11.25 -11.80
N PHE A 57 0.72 -10.32 -12.39
CA PHE A 57 -0.54 -9.85 -11.80
C PHE A 57 -1.61 -10.95 -11.86
N THR A 58 -1.68 -11.67 -12.98
CA THR A 58 -2.61 -12.80 -13.14
C THR A 58 -2.26 -13.96 -12.21
N ASP A 59 -0.97 -14.27 -12.03
CA ASP A 59 -0.48 -15.33 -11.14
C ASP A 59 -0.85 -15.05 -9.67
N GLU A 60 -0.94 -13.78 -9.28
CA GLU A 60 -1.44 -13.35 -7.96
C GLU A 60 -2.98 -13.23 -7.90
N GLY A 61 -3.69 -13.61 -8.97
CA GLY A 61 -5.14 -13.61 -9.03
C GLY A 61 -5.79 -12.22 -9.13
N ILE A 62 -5.02 -11.20 -9.51
CA ILE A 62 -5.52 -9.83 -9.67
C ILE A 62 -6.26 -9.70 -10.99
N ASP A 63 -7.46 -9.12 -10.97
CA ASP A 63 -8.18 -8.73 -12.18
C ASP A 63 -7.44 -7.61 -12.92
N ILE A 64 -6.98 -7.93 -14.12
CA ILE A 64 -6.21 -7.04 -14.99
C ILE A 64 -7.06 -6.40 -16.11
N SER A 65 -8.39 -6.53 -16.06
CA SER A 65 -9.30 -6.03 -17.11
C SER A 65 -9.22 -4.50 -17.28
N GLN A 66 -8.84 -3.77 -16.23
CA GLN A 66 -8.65 -2.31 -16.25
C GLN A 66 -7.19 -1.88 -16.42
N ILE A 67 -6.31 -2.80 -16.75
CA ILE A 67 -4.92 -2.47 -17.08
C ILE A 67 -4.81 -2.25 -18.60
N LYS A 68 -4.70 -0.99 -18.99
CA LYS A 68 -4.53 -0.61 -20.39
C LYS A 68 -3.07 -0.55 -20.77
N THR A 69 -2.74 -0.82 -22.04
CA THR A 69 -1.40 -0.67 -22.59
C THR A 69 -1.33 0.58 -23.44
N ILE A 70 -0.27 1.35 -23.25
CA ILE A 70 0.05 2.53 -24.05
C ILE A 70 1.49 2.43 -24.59
N PRO A 71 1.84 3.14 -25.67
CA PRO A 71 3.23 3.25 -26.10
C PRO A 71 4.11 3.84 -25.00
N GLY A 72 5.27 3.20 -24.74
CA GLY A 72 6.22 3.68 -23.74
C GLY A 72 6.80 2.58 -22.87
N PHE A 73 7.44 2.95 -21.77
CA PHE A 73 8.15 2.01 -20.90
C PHE A 73 7.46 1.81 -19.54
N ASN A 74 7.72 0.68 -18.94
CA ASN A 74 7.28 0.35 -17.60
C ASN A 74 8.28 0.87 -16.55
N ALA A 75 7.76 1.34 -15.42
CA ALA A 75 8.61 1.82 -14.33
C ALA A 75 9.47 0.70 -13.75
N ALA A 76 10.71 1.04 -13.42
CA ALA A 76 11.63 0.17 -12.71
C ALA A 76 12.31 0.93 -11.56
N HIS A 77 12.76 0.20 -10.55
CA HIS A 77 13.70 0.72 -9.57
C HIS A 77 14.78 -0.32 -9.27
N PHE A 78 15.94 0.19 -8.92
CA PHE A 78 17.04 -0.61 -8.44
C PHE A 78 17.11 -0.50 -6.93
N VAL A 79 17.39 -1.62 -6.28
CA VAL A 79 17.64 -1.71 -4.84
C VAL A 79 18.97 -2.43 -4.65
N ALA A 80 19.87 -1.85 -3.89
CA ALA A 80 21.15 -2.48 -3.56
C ALA A 80 21.42 -2.39 -2.06
N THR A 81 22.18 -3.34 -1.55
CA THR A 81 22.64 -3.31 -0.16
C THR A 81 24.01 -2.62 -0.13
N LYS A 82 24.13 -1.54 0.67
CA LYS A 82 25.40 -0.86 0.89
C LYS A 82 26.33 -1.67 1.79
N ASP A 83 27.60 -1.29 1.86
CA ASP A 83 28.61 -1.92 2.71
C ASP A 83 28.28 -1.87 4.21
N ASP A 84 27.51 -0.85 4.64
CA ASP A 84 27.02 -0.68 6.02
C ASP A 84 25.73 -1.48 6.33
N GLY A 85 25.20 -2.19 5.33
CA GLY A 85 23.96 -2.96 5.42
C GLY A 85 22.69 -2.17 5.14
N ASP A 86 22.78 -0.85 4.96
CA ASP A 86 21.69 0.00 4.53
C ASP A 86 21.32 -0.26 3.06
N ARG A 87 20.17 0.25 2.65
CA ARG A 87 19.66 0.12 1.28
C ARG A 87 19.77 1.40 0.50
N GLU A 88 20.12 1.25 -0.74
CA GLU A 88 20.12 2.31 -1.74
C GLU A 88 19.03 2.05 -2.78
N PHE A 89 18.32 3.12 -3.18
CA PHE A 89 17.23 3.06 -4.15
C PHE A 89 17.48 4.04 -5.29
N VAL A 90 17.34 3.57 -6.52
CA VAL A 90 17.35 4.42 -7.72
C VAL A 90 16.09 4.14 -8.53
N TYR A 91 15.29 5.20 -8.79
CA TYR A 91 14.00 5.08 -9.45
C TYR A 91 14.07 5.53 -10.91
N TYR A 92 13.65 4.66 -11.82
CA TYR A 92 13.42 4.95 -13.23
C TYR A 92 11.91 4.88 -13.51
N ARG A 93 11.19 5.92 -13.11
CA ARG A 93 9.73 5.94 -13.22
C ARG A 93 9.15 7.20 -13.85
N SER A 94 9.89 8.30 -13.90
CA SER A 94 9.43 9.55 -14.54
C SER A 94 9.18 9.30 -16.03
N GLY A 95 7.99 9.66 -16.52
CA GLY A 95 7.58 9.42 -17.91
C GLY A 95 7.24 7.95 -18.24
N SER A 96 7.20 7.05 -17.24
CA SER A 96 6.70 5.69 -17.45
C SER A 96 5.17 5.65 -17.64
N ALA A 97 4.65 4.58 -18.23
CA ALA A 97 3.23 4.49 -18.58
C ALA A 97 2.24 4.87 -17.45
N PRO A 98 2.40 4.46 -16.18
CA PRO A 98 1.49 4.87 -15.12
C PRO A 98 1.38 6.40 -14.90
N THR A 99 2.41 7.18 -15.29
CA THR A 99 2.38 8.65 -15.16
C THR A 99 1.40 9.33 -16.11
N TYR A 100 0.91 8.62 -17.12
CA TYR A 100 -0.09 9.10 -18.07
C TYR A 100 -1.53 8.69 -17.73
N LEU A 101 -1.74 8.13 -16.54
CA LEU A 101 -3.09 7.78 -16.08
C LEU A 101 -3.95 9.05 -16.01
N THR A 102 -5.17 9.01 -16.59
CA THR A 102 -6.13 10.10 -16.62
C THR A 102 -7.49 9.64 -16.06
N PRO A 103 -8.40 10.54 -15.64
CA PRO A 103 -9.74 10.18 -15.21
C PRO A 103 -10.56 9.38 -16.23
N ASP A 104 -10.26 9.49 -17.53
CA ASP A 104 -10.92 8.73 -18.59
C ASP A 104 -10.56 7.23 -18.59
N HIS A 105 -9.53 6.85 -17.82
CA HIS A 105 -9.17 5.45 -17.62
C HIS A 105 -10.01 4.76 -16.52
N ILE A 106 -10.84 5.50 -15.79
CA ILE A 106 -11.71 4.95 -14.76
C ILE A 106 -13.00 4.48 -15.42
N ASP A 107 -13.19 3.17 -15.53
CA ASP A 107 -14.46 2.58 -15.97
C ASP A 107 -15.49 2.67 -14.84
N GLU A 108 -16.61 3.34 -15.09
CA GLU A 108 -17.66 3.60 -14.09
C GLU A 108 -18.36 2.33 -13.62
N ASN A 109 -18.56 1.36 -14.51
CA ASN A 109 -19.21 0.09 -14.17
C ASN A 109 -18.28 -0.75 -13.33
N TYR A 110 -16.99 -0.79 -13.70
CA TYR A 110 -15.97 -1.48 -12.93
C TYR A 110 -15.83 -0.90 -11.52
N LEU A 111 -15.69 0.42 -11.41
CA LEU A 111 -15.63 1.10 -10.11
C LEU A 111 -16.88 0.79 -9.27
N SER A 112 -18.08 0.80 -9.88
CA SER A 112 -19.33 0.52 -9.18
C SER A 112 -19.45 -0.94 -8.68
N SER A 113 -18.65 -1.86 -9.19
CA SER A 113 -18.61 -3.26 -8.72
C SER A 113 -17.74 -3.45 -7.47
N ALA A 114 -16.92 -2.46 -7.13
CA ALA A 114 -16.01 -2.53 -5.99
C ALA A 114 -16.74 -2.21 -4.67
N LYS A 115 -16.30 -2.83 -3.58
CA LYS A 115 -16.70 -2.46 -2.21
C LYS A 115 -15.77 -1.43 -1.60
N ILE A 116 -14.48 -1.51 -1.92
CA ILE A 116 -13.45 -0.59 -1.45
C ILE A 116 -12.60 -0.14 -2.63
N LEU A 117 -12.38 1.18 -2.74
CA LEU A 117 -11.33 1.77 -3.55
C LEU A 117 -10.16 2.12 -2.64
N HIS A 118 -8.97 1.58 -2.91
CA HIS A 118 -7.74 1.99 -2.23
C HIS A 118 -6.97 3.01 -3.04
N CYS A 119 -6.63 4.13 -2.42
CA CYS A 119 -5.81 5.20 -2.96
C CYS A 119 -4.46 5.28 -2.25
N SER A 120 -3.41 5.65 -2.97
CA SER A 120 -2.06 5.81 -2.45
C SER A 120 -1.48 7.18 -2.77
N GLY A 121 -0.77 7.78 -1.81
CA GLY A 121 -0.02 9.01 -2.03
C GLY A 121 1.12 8.83 -3.04
N ILE A 122 1.70 7.64 -3.17
CA ILE A 122 2.67 7.36 -4.25
C ILE A 122 1.99 7.47 -5.62
N ALA A 123 0.76 6.96 -5.78
CA ALA A 123 0.03 7.12 -7.03
C ALA A 123 -0.29 8.59 -7.35
N GLN A 124 -0.50 9.44 -6.33
CA GLN A 124 -0.64 10.88 -6.52
C GLN A 124 0.68 11.56 -6.90
N ALA A 125 1.80 11.08 -6.37
CA ALA A 125 3.12 11.69 -6.51
C ALA A 125 3.78 11.50 -7.88
N ILE A 126 3.35 10.49 -8.65
CA ILE A 126 4.07 10.12 -9.90
C ILE A 126 3.84 11.10 -11.05
N SER A 127 2.74 11.85 -11.07
CA SER A 127 2.46 12.93 -12.01
C SER A 127 1.21 13.72 -11.62
N ASP A 128 1.05 14.93 -12.14
CA ASP A 128 -0.16 15.73 -11.98
C ASP A 128 -1.40 15.05 -12.56
N SER A 129 -1.24 14.33 -13.67
CA SER A 129 -2.32 13.56 -14.29
C SER A 129 -2.79 12.42 -13.38
N SER A 130 -1.86 11.66 -12.80
CA SER A 130 -2.17 10.60 -11.85
C SER A 130 -2.80 11.16 -10.56
N ARG A 131 -2.28 12.29 -10.02
CA ARG A 131 -2.87 12.99 -8.87
C ARG A 131 -4.34 13.33 -9.10
N LYS A 132 -4.64 13.95 -10.26
CA LYS A 132 -6.02 14.28 -10.65
C LYS A 132 -6.89 13.03 -10.79
N THR A 133 -6.32 11.94 -11.31
CA THR A 133 -7.05 10.68 -11.49
C THR A 133 -7.39 10.03 -10.15
N VAL A 134 -6.45 9.99 -9.21
CA VAL A 134 -6.69 9.45 -7.85
C VAL A 134 -7.79 10.26 -7.15
N LEU A 135 -7.73 11.59 -7.20
CA LEU A 135 -8.75 12.47 -6.63
C LEU A 135 -10.12 12.23 -7.27
N GLU A 136 -10.18 12.14 -8.59
CA GLU A 136 -11.43 11.90 -9.31
C GLU A 136 -12.00 10.50 -9.02
N ALA A 137 -11.15 9.47 -8.94
CA ALA A 137 -11.58 8.12 -8.55
C ALA A 137 -12.22 8.11 -7.14
N ALA A 138 -11.60 8.79 -6.18
CA ALA A 138 -12.13 8.89 -4.82
C ALA A 138 -13.47 9.63 -4.79
N LYS A 139 -13.63 10.74 -5.54
CA LYS A 139 -14.90 11.47 -5.68
C LYS A 139 -16.00 10.58 -6.23
N ARG A 140 -15.73 9.86 -7.32
CA ARG A 140 -16.70 8.96 -7.96
C ARG A 140 -17.06 7.79 -7.04
N ALA A 141 -16.10 7.21 -6.34
CA ALA A 141 -16.33 6.14 -5.37
C ALA A 141 -17.21 6.62 -4.21
N ASN A 142 -16.87 7.76 -3.61
CA ASN A 142 -17.65 8.36 -2.52
C ASN A 142 -19.08 8.67 -2.95
N ALA A 143 -19.30 9.26 -4.14
CA ALA A 143 -20.62 9.53 -4.69
C ALA A 143 -21.49 8.26 -4.92
N LYS A 144 -20.86 7.09 -5.00
CA LYS A 144 -21.50 5.77 -5.14
C LYS A 144 -21.58 4.98 -3.83
N ASN A 145 -21.22 5.59 -2.70
CA ASN A 145 -21.11 4.95 -1.38
C ASN A 145 -20.13 3.75 -1.37
N ILE A 146 -19.11 3.81 -2.19
CA ILE A 146 -17.98 2.86 -2.16
C ILE A 146 -16.99 3.36 -1.12
N THR A 147 -16.59 2.51 -0.20
CA THR A 147 -15.61 2.87 0.83
C THR A 147 -14.28 3.26 0.19
N VAL A 148 -13.76 4.42 0.56
CA VAL A 148 -12.45 4.89 0.10
C VAL A 148 -11.43 4.74 1.21
N SER A 149 -10.36 3.98 0.96
CA SER A 149 -9.20 3.89 1.85
C SER A 149 -8.02 4.65 1.25
N TYR A 150 -7.20 5.25 2.11
CA TYR A 150 -6.05 6.03 1.69
C TYR A 150 -4.83 5.80 2.59
N ASP A 151 -3.70 5.46 1.96
CA ASP A 151 -2.36 5.47 2.57
C ASP A 151 -1.54 6.61 1.97
N PRO A 152 -1.14 7.64 2.73
CA PRO A 152 -0.30 8.72 2.21
C PRO A 152 1.04 8.21 1.67
N ASN A 153 1.62 7.23 2.33
CA ASN A 153 2.86 6.55 1.94
C ASN A 153 3.92 7.53 1.40
N TYR A 154 4.16 8.59 2.15
CA TYR A 154 4.99 9.71 1.74
C TYR A 154 6.41 9.29 1.39
N ARG A 155 6.91 9.82 0.27
CA ARG A 155 8.28 9.60 -0.21
C ARG A 155 8.88 10.94 -0.65
N HIS A 156 9.83 11.47 0.12
CA HIS A 156 10.50 12.75 -0.15
C HIS A 156 11.24 12.77 -1.51
N GLN A 157 11.57 11.59 -2.06
CA GLN A 157 12.20 11.46 -3.38
C GLN A 157 11.22 11.72 -4.54
N LEU A 158 9.91 11.68 -4.31
CA LEU A 158 8.90 11.85 -5.35
C LEU A 158 8.33 13.27 -5.39
N TRP A 159 8.14 13.89 -4.24
CA TRP A 159 7.53 15.21 -4.11
C TRP A 159 7.88 15.88 -2.78
N SER A 160 7.68 17.21 -2.70
CA SER A 160 7.86 17.95 -1.46
C SER A 160 6.75 17.62 -0.45
N PHE A 161 7.00 17.87 0.83
CA PHE A 161 6.00 17.65 1.87
C PHE A 161 4.81 18.61 1.72
N GLU A 162 5.02 19.83 1.24
CA GLU A 162 3.96 20.80 0.97
C GLU A 162 2.99 20.26 -0.09
N THR A 163 3.53 19.80 -1.23
CA THR A 163 2.71 19.23 -2.31
C THR A 163 1.99 17.94 -1.85
N ALA A 164 2.68 17.10 -1.07
CA ALA A 164 2.08 15.89 -0.52
C ALA A 164 0.92 16.21 0.44
N ARG A 165 1.11 17.20 1.30
CA ARG A 165 0.09 17.67 2.24
C ARG A 165 -1.12 18.28 1.51
N GLU A 166 -0.89 19.11 0.50
CA GLU A 166 -1.97 19.65 -0.34
C GLU A 166 -2.78 18.52 -0.99
N ALA A 167 -2.11 17.55 -1.60
CA ALA A 167 -2.77 16.41 -2.24
C ALA A 167 -3.55 15.54 -1.25
N MET A 168 -3.04 15.36 -0.04
CA MET A 168 -3.74 14.69 1.05
C MET A 168 -4.99 15.47 1.46
N GLU A 169 -4.88 16.78 1.73
CA GLU A 169 -6.00 17.61 2.17
C GLU A 169 -7.11 17.67 1.12
N GLU A 170 -6.79 17.66 -0.19
CA GLU A 170 -7.76 17.58 -1.27
C GLU A 170 -8.51 16.23 -1.31
N LEU A 171 -7.85 15.14 -0.91
CA LEU A 171 -8.42 13.78 -0.97
C LEU A 171 -9.23 13.40 0.27
N LEU A 172 -8.80 13.84 1.46
CA LEU A 172 -9.37 13.43 2.76
C LEU A 172 -10.89 13.60 2.87
N PRO A 173 -11.56 14.63 2.26
CA PRO A 173 -13.01 14.75 2.30
C PRO A 173 -13.78 13.56 1.70
N PHE A 174 -13.13 12.72 0.92
CA PHE A 174 -13.71 11.56 0.25
C PHE A 174 -13.24 10.23 0.85
N VAL A 175 -12.43 10.27 1.91
CA VAL A 175 -11.78 9.09 2.53
C VAL A 175 -12.57 8.64 3.76
N ASP A 176 -12.86 7.34 3.84
CA ASP A 176 -13.47 6.69 5.00
C ASP A 176 -12.43 6.06 5.92
N ILE A 177 -11.37 5.46 5.35
CA ILE A 177 -10.31 4.75 6.08
C ILE A 177 -8.96 5.40 5.75
N PHE A 178 -8.32 6.00 6.74
CA PHE A 178 -7.04 6.67 6.60
C PHE A 178 -5.93 5.90 7.32
N MET A 179 -4.83 5.59 6.62
CA MET A 179 -3.85 4.60 7.05
C MET A 179 -2.40 5.14 7.07
N PRO A 180 -2.09 6.22 7.82
CA PRO A 180 -0.75 6.80 7.87
C PRO A 180 0.25 5.95 8.66
N SER A 181 1.55 6.17 8.41
CA SER A 181 2.68 5.53 9.10
C SER A 181 3.49 6.51 9.94
N LEU A 182 3.94 6.09 11.12
CA LEU A 182 4.93 6.78 11.94
C LEU A 182 6.34 6.26 11.62
N PRO A 183 7.35 7.13 11.58
CA PRO A 183 7.30 8.60 11.60
C PRO A 183 7.13 9.21 10.20
N ALA A 184 7.24 8.41 9.12
CA ALA A 184 7.42 8.88 7.76
C ALA A 184 6.30 9.81 7.26
N ASP A 185 5.03 9.42 7.45
CA ASP A 185 3.90 10.25 7.04
C ASP A 185 3.59 11.34 8.07
N SER A 186 3.70 10.99 9.35
CA SER A 186 3.25 11.83 10.44
C SER A 186 4.10 13.09 10.63
N GLU A 187 5.41 12.99 10.55
CA GLU A 187 6.31 14.15 10.64
C GLU A 187 6.11 15.09 9.44
N ALA A 188 6.06 14.52 8.25
CA ALA A 188 5.92 15.30 7.03
C ALA A 188 4.53 15.96 6.89
N LEU A 189 3.45 15.20 7.16
CA LEU A 189 2.09 15.64 6.84
C LEU A 189 1.39 16.33 8.03
N PHE A 190 1.72 15.94 9.27
CA PHE A 190 1.09 16.45 10.49
C PHE A 190 2.04 17.24 11.39
N GLY A 191 3.36 17.19 11.14
CA GLY A 191 4.38 17.83 11.97
C GLY A 191 4.44 17.25 13.39
N THR A 192 4.05 15.98 13.57
CA THR A 192 4.00 15.33 14.87
C THR A 192 3.99 13.81 14.76
N ASN A 193 4.57 13.13 15.76
CA ASN A 193 4.48 11.67 15.95
C ASN A 193 3.47 11.28 17.03
N ASN A 194 2.66 12.22 17.51
CA ASN A 194 1.64 11.94 18.50
C ASN A 194 0.41 11.31 17.85
N THR A 195 0.22 10.00 18.09
CA THR A 195 -0.89 9.21 17.55
C THR A 195 -2.26 9.84 17.83
N ASN A 196 -2.50 10.29 19.08
CA ASN A 196 -3.78 10.88 19.46
C ASN A 196 -4.07 12.18 18.70
N LYS A 197 -3.03 12.99 18.45
CA LYS A 197 -3.17 14.22 17.66
C LYS A 197 -3.50 13.89 16.21
N ILE A 198 -2.82 12.91 15.61
CA ILE A 198 -3.10 12.46 14.23
C ILE A 198 -4.54 11.95 14.12
N ILE A 199 -5.00 11.12 15.06
CA ILE A 199 -6.37 10.62 15.11
C ILE A 199 -7.35 11.79 15.24
N SER A 200 -7.13 12.71 16.20
CA SER A 200 -8.02 13.86 16.42
C SER A 200 -8.11 14.78 15.20
N GLU A 201 -6.98 15.06 14.55
CA GLU A 201 -6.97 15.88 13.33
C GLU A 201 -7.64 15.19 12.14
N SER A 202 -7.48 13.86 12.02
CA SER A 202 -8.11 13.08 10.96
C SER A 202 -9.63 12.98 11.15
N THR A 203 -10.08 12.70 12.37
CA THR A 203 -11.51 12.61 12.70
C THR A 203 -12.24 13.95 12.58
N ALA A 204 -11.55 15.06 12.90
CA ALA A 204 -12.07 16.41 12.68
C ALA A 204 -12.34 16.72 11.18
N ARG A 205 -11.71 15.97 10.27
CA ARG A 205 -11.93 16.01 8.81
C ARG A 205 -13.03 15.04 8.32
N GLY A 206 -13.67 14.32 9.24
CA GLY A 206 -14.75 13.37 8.93
C GLY A 206 -14.31 11.94 8.67
N ILE A 207 -13.02 11.60 8.87
CA ILE A 207 -12.54 10.23 8.70
C ILE A 207 -13.16 9.32 9.77
N LYS A 208 -13.76 8.21 9.34
CA LYS A 208 -14.45 7.27 10.23
C LYS A 208 -13.50 6.28 10.91
N ILE A 209 -12.50 5.80 10.15
CA ILE A 209 -11.52 4.82 10.62
C ILE A 209 -10.13 5.39 10.38
N VAL A 210 -9.33 5.52 11.45
CA VAL A 210 -7.94 5.95 11.35
C VAL A 210 -7.04 4.82 11.84
N VAL A 211 -6.13 4.37 10.99
CA VAL A 211 -5.19 3.27 11.25
C VAL A 211 -3.78 3.84 11.26
N VAL A 212 -3.21 4.07 12.40
CA VAL A 212 -1.85 4.60 12.55
C VAL A 212 -0.87 3.42 12.69
N LYS A 213 -0.07 3.18 11.66
CA LYS A 213 0.99 2.14 11.65
C LYS A 213 2.23 2.69 12.33
N LYS A 214 2.72 2.01 13.39
CA LYS A 214 3.81 2.49 14.25
C LYS A 214 5.09 1.63 14.11
N GLY A 215 5.22 0.86 13.04
CA GLY A 215 6.36 -0.02 12.77
C GLY A 215 6.55 -1.05 13.90
N HIS A 216 7.74 -1.05 14.51
CA HIS A 216 8.05 -1.96 15.62
C HIS A 216 7.28 -1.70 16.92
N LEU A 217 6.51 -0.63 16.97
CA LEU A 217 5.61 -0.29 18.07
C LEU A 217 4.16 -0.72 17.82
N GLY A 218 3.91 -1.48 16.75
CA GLY A 218 2.59 -2.00 16.43
C GLY A 218 1.69 -1.01 15.69
N SER A 219 0.42 -0.91 16.09
CA SER A 219 -0.57 -0.07 15.44
C SER A 219 -1.61 0.50 16.42
N SER A 220 -2.27 1.59 16.02
CA SER A 220 -3.43 2.15 16.72
C SER A 220 -4.56 2.30 15.74
N ILE A 221 -5.75 1.80 16.09
CA ILE A 221 -6.94 1.86 15.24
C ILE A 221 -8.03 2.65 15.99
N TYR A 222 -8.47 3.74 15.38
CA TYR A 222 -9.62 4.52 15.86
C TYR A 222 -10.86 4.18 15.05
N HIS A 223 -11.97 3.96 15.74
CA HIS A 223 -13.31 3.83 15.17
C HIS A 223 -14.37 4.15 16.22
N ASP A 224 -15.39 4.92 15.86
CA ASP A 224 -16.55 5.26 16.71
C ASP A 224 -16.20 5.73 18.13
N GLY A 225 -15.25 6.65 18.25
CA GLY A 225 -14.85 7.22 19.56
C GLY A 225 -13.87 6.35 20.36
N ASN A 226 -13.57 5.15 19.91
CA ASN A 226 -12.68 4.21 20.59
C ASN A 226 -11.35 4.09 19.86
N THR A 227 -10.26 4.00 20.62
CA THR A 227 -8.93 3.68 20.07
C THR A 227 -8.48 2.33 20.62
N ILE A 228 -8.02 1.47 19.73
CA ILE A 228 -7.45 0.15 20.03
C ILE A 228 -5.96 0.24 19.73
N ASP A 229 -5.12 0.01 20.73
CA ASP A 229 -3.68 -0.14 20.57
C ASP A 229 -3.31 -1.60 20.52
N LEU A 230 -2.48 -1.97 19.57
CA LEU A 230 -2.01 -3.33 19.35
C LEU A 230 -0.48 -3.35 19.29
N ASP A 231 0.10 -4.25 20.06
CA ASP A 231 1.52 -4.57 19.96
C ASP A 231 1.85 -5.20 18.61
N PRO A 232 3.09 -5.06 18.11
CA PRO A 232 3.49 -5.67 16.86
C PRO A 232 3.49 -7.20 16.98
N TYR A 233 3.12 -7.90 15.91
CA TYR A 233 3.35 -9.33 15.85
C TYR A 233 4.84 -9.61 15.69
N GLN A 234 5.49 -9.97 16.80
CA GLN A 234 6.94 -10.16 16.87
C GLN A 234 7.38 -11.44 16.16
N ARG A 235 8.49 -11.33 15.41
CA ARG A 235 9.17 -12.46 14.77
C ARG A 235 10.63 -12.49 15.24
N GLU A 236 11.16 -13.70 15.38
CA GLU A 236 12.53 -13.91 15.83
C GLU A 236 13.57 -13.31 14.87
N LYS A 237 13.25 -13.28 13.55
CA LYS A 237 14.16 -12.78 12.53
C LYS A 237 13.44 -11.78 11.61
N VAL A 238 13.93 -10.56 11.61
CA VAL A 238 13.60 -9.54 10.61
C VAL A 238 14.63 -9.62 9.48
N VAL A 239 14.18 -9.85 8.25
CA VAL A 239 15.00 -9.91 7.04
C VAL A 239 14.90 -8.60 6.27
N ASP A 240 13.67 -8.12 6.05
CA ASP A 240 13.39 -6.97 5.23
C ASP A 240 12.05 -6.36 5.59
N THR A 241 12.00 -5.05 5.85
CA THR A 241 10.77 -4.35 6.21
C THR A 241 9.99 -3.80 5.01
N THR A 242 10.50 -3.99 3.79
CA THR A 242 9.85 -3.54 2.56
C THR A 242 8.48 -4.20 2.40
N GLY A 243 7.45 -3.39 2.17
CA GLY A 243 6.08 -3.88 1.98
C GLY A 243 5.33 -4.27 3.24
N ALA A 244 5.91 -4.12 4.45
CA ALA A 244 5.22 -4.44 5.71
C ALA A 244 3.95 -3.61 5.91
N GLY A 245 4.01 -2.30 5.60
CA GLY A 245 2.85 -1.41 5.62
C GLY A 245 1.79 -1.82 4.60
N ASP A 246 2.21 -2.25 3.42
CA ASP A 246 1.29 -2.71 2.36
C ASP A 246 0.62 -4.03 2.76
N ALA A 247 1.38 -4.97 3.35
CA ALA A 247 0.85 -6.22 3.88
C ALA A 247 -0.16 -5.98 5.01
N PHE A 248 0.13 -5.02 5.90
CA PHE A 248 -0.80 -4.56 6.92
C PHE A 248 -2.09 -4.02 6.29
N ASN A 249 -1.97 -3.06 5.37
CA ASN A 249 -3.11 -2.41 4.72
C ASN A 249 -4.00 -3.42 4.00
N GLY A 250 -3.41 -4.30 3.18
CA GLY A 250 -4.16 -5.32 2.45
C GLY A 250 -4.92 -6.28 3.37
N ALA A 251 -4.28 -6.73 4.46
CA ALA A 251 -4.91 -7.62 5.43
C ALA A 251 -5.99 -6.91 6.26
N PHE A 252 -5.79 -5.66 6.66
CA PHE A 252 -6.80 -4.87 7.36
C PHE A 252 -8.05 -4.67 6.50
N LEU A 253 -7.87 -4.22 5.26
CA LEU A 253 -8.99 -4.02 4.32
C LEU A 253 -9.72 -5.33 4.01
N HIS A 254 -8.98 -6.44 3.88
CA HIS A 254 -9.57 -7.78 3.76
C HIS A 254 -10.47 -8.11 4.97
N GLY A 255 -9.98 -7.89 6.19
CA GLY A 255 -10.75 -8.14 7.42
C GLY A 255 -12.05 -7.32 7.47
N ILE A 256 -11.96 -6.02 7.19
CA ILE A 256 -13.14 -5.11 7.14
C ILE A 256 -14.16 -5.58 6.10
N MET A 257 -13.70 -5.94 4.89
CA MET A 257 -14.59 -6.43 3.82
C MET A 257 -15.32 -7.72 4.18
N ASN A 258 -14.74 -8.56 5.02
CA ASN A 258 -15.30 -9.83 5.45
C ASN A 258 -16.04 -9.73 6.79
N GLY A 259 -16.29 -8.53 7.29
CA GLY A 259 -17.12 -8.29 8.48
C GLY A 259 -16.42 -8.62 9.81
N MET A 260 -15.09 -8.72 9.83
CA MET A 260 -14.34 -8.83 11.07
C MET A 260 -14.51 -7.54 11.89
N SER A 261 -14.48 -7.65 13.21
CA SER A 261 -14.34 -6.48 14.07
C SER A 261 -13.03 -5.73 13.75
N HIS A 262 -12.94 -4.43 14.05
CA HIS A 262 -11.73 -3.65 13.83
C HIS A 262 -10.53 -4.21 14.59
N TYR A 263 -10.76 -4.80 15.76
CA TYR A 263 -9.74 -5.50 16.55
C TYR A 263 -9.21 -6.74 15.81
N GLU A 264 -10.11 -7.64 15.36
CA GLU A 264 -9.73 -8.85 14.62
C GLU A 264 -9.01 -8.51 13.31
N ALA A 265 -9.52 -7.53 12.55
CA ALA A 265 -8.89 -7.06 11.33
C ALA A 265 -7.48 -6.49 11.58
N ALA A 266 -7.29 -5.76 12.69
CA ALA A 266 -5.99 -5.22 13.06
C ALA A 266 -5.02 -6.30 13.55
N CYS A 267 -5.49 -7.32 14.28
CA CYS A 267 -4.69 -8.49 14.64
C CYS A 267 -4.22 -9.24 13.38
N LEU A 268 -5.14 -9.48 12.43
CA LEU A 268 -4.81 -10.11 11.15
C LEU A 268 -3.76 -9.30 10.37
N ALA A 269 -3.91 -7.97 10.35
CA ALA A 269 -2.99 -7.05 9.70
C ALA A 269 -1.59 -7.03 10.34
N ASN A 270 -1.50 -7.00 11.67
CA ASN A 270 -0.22 -7.09 12.40
C ASN A 270 0.49 -8.42 12.12
N ILE A 271 -0.24 -9.54 12.07
CA ILE A 271 0.31 -10.86 11.74
C ILE A 271 0.82 -10.86 10.28
N SER A 272 0.05 -10.32 9.34
CA SER A 272 0.44 -10.23 7.94
C SER A 272 1.71 -9.40 7.75
N ALA A 273 1.80 -8.24 8.38
CA ALA A 273 3.00 -7.39 8.39
C ALA A 273 4.19 -8.09 9.04
N GLY A 274 4.00 -8.73 10.19
CA GLY A 274 5.05 -9.48 10.89
C GLY A 274 5.57 -10.69 10.10
N MET A 275 4.71 -11.34 9.32
CA MET A 275 5.12 -12.40 8.39
C MET A 275 5.89 -11.82 7.20
N ASN A 276 5.43 -10.70 6.65
CA ASN A 276 6.09 -10.06 5.49
C ASN A 276 7.57 -9.75 5.76
N ILE A 277 7.90 -9.25 6.94
CA ILE A 277 9.29 -8.86 7.28
C ILE A 277 10.26 -10.05 7.43
N THR A 278 9.78 -11.29 7.36
CA THR A 278 10.63 -12.49 7.40
C THR A 278 11.18 -12.89 6.04
N GLY A 279 10.65 -12.30 4.96
CA GLY A 279 11.11 -12.50 3.58
C GLY A 279 11.90 -11.31 3.07
N ARG A 280 12.52 -11.45 1.89
CA ARG A 280 13.25 -10.38 1.20
C ARG A 280 12.36 -9.75 0.13
N GLY A 281 12.37 -8.40 0.03
CA GLY A 281 11.50 -7.67 -0.88
C GLY A 281 10.04 -7.66 -0.42
N ALA A 282 9.19 -6.95 -1.15
CA ALA A 282 7.83 -6.68 -0.71
C ALA A 282 6.91 -7.91 -0.67
N LEU A 283 7.15 -8.93 -1.50
CA LEU A 283 6.19 -10.01 -1.73
C LEU A 283 6.59 -11.36 -1.15
N SER A 284 7.89 -11.65 -0.99
CA SER A 284 8.35 -13.01 -0.65
C SER A 284 7.95 -13.43 0.77
N GLY A 285 7.83 -12.48 1.70
CA GLY A 285 7.37 -12.70 3.07
C GLY A 285 5.84 -12.65 3.22
N MET A 286 5.10 -12.16 2.21
CA MET A 286 3.64 -12.14 2.25
C MET A 286 3.08 -13.56 2.18
N ALA A 287 2.70 -14.10 3.34
CA ALA A 287 2.19 -15.47 3.46
C ALA A 287 0.79 -15.61 2.85
N LYS A 288 0.45 -16.85 2.44
CA LYS A 288 -0.90 -17.20 1.98
C LYS A 288 -1.89 -17.28 3.15
N GLY A 289 -3.17 -17.18 2.84
CA GLY A 289 -4.26 -17.13 3.81
C GLY A 289 -4.24 -18.26 4.85
N GLU A 290 -3.97 -19.50 4.45
CA GLU A 290 -3.90 -20.63 5.39
C GLU A 290 -2.93 -20.39 6.56
N VAL A 291 -1.76 -19.84 6.26
CA VAL A 291 -0.74 -19.52 7.28
C VAL A 291 -1.22 -18.39 8.17
N ILE A 292 -1.70 -17.29 7.55
CA ILE A 292 -2.14 -16.10 8.29
C ILE A 292 -3.34 -16.41 9.18
N TYR A 293 -4.35 -17.10 8.67
CA TYR A 293 -5.52 -17.49 9.46
C TYR A 293 -5.19 -18.48 10.58
N GLY A 294 -4.26 -19.43 10.33
CA GLY A 294 -3.79 -20.32 11.37
C GLY A 294 -3.09 -19.60 12.52
N LEU A 295 -2.29 -18.59 12.20
CA LEU A 295 -1.63 -17.74 13.21
C LEU A 295 -2.64 -16.82 13.90
N HIS A 296 -3.56 -16.22 13.16
CA HIS A 296 -4.61 -15.34 13.70
C HIS A 296 -5.49 -16.11 14.70
N LYS A 297 -5.94 -17.30 14.37
CA LYS A 297 -6.72 -18.15 15.28
C LYS A 297 -5.97 -18.40 16.59
N LYS A 298 -4.70 -18.82 16.51
CA LYS A 298 -3.85 -19.05 17.71
C LYS A 298 -3.67 -17.77 18.55
N TYR A 299 -3.47 -16.63 17.88
CA TYR A 299 -3.31 -15.35 18.56
C TYR A 299 -4.58 -14.97 19.31
N MET A 300 -5.75 -15.12 18.69
CA MET A 300 -7.05 -14.82 19.32
C MET A 300 -7.35 -15.74 20.50
N GLU A 301 -7.00 -17.03 20.40
CA GLU A 301 -7.15 -18.00 21.49
C GLU A 301 -6.26 -17.68 22.72
N GLN A 302 -5.15 -16.99 22.54
CA GLN A 302 -4.26 -16.57 23.64
C GLN A 302 -4.70 -15.28 24.32
N MET A 303 -5.48 -14.45 23.63
CA MET A 303 -5.95 -13.15 24.14
C MET A 303 -7.34 -13.22 24.79
N GLY A 304 -8.12 -14.28 24.56
CA GLY A 304 -9.44 -14.53 25.18
C GLY A 304 -9.34 -15.45 26.37
#